data_c482404ef327544a4028b5e0d0d8acfc
#
_entry.id   c482404ef327544a4028b5e0d0d8acfc
#
_cell.length_a   1.000
_cell.length_b   1.000
_cell.length_c   1.000
_cell.angle_alpha   90.00
_cell.angle_beta   90.00
_cell.angle_gamma   90.00
#
_symmetry.space_group_name_H-M   'P 1'
#
loop_
_entity.id
_entity.type
_entity.pdbx_description
1 polymer ?
#
loop_
_entity_poly.entity_id
_entity_poly.type
_entity_poly.pdbx_seq_one_letter_code
_entity_poly.pdbx_strand_id
1 'polypeptide(L)'
;ILMIASLKGVLASIGKSDIIIEVNGIGYLLSVSSKLISSLGNLGSNLSLFTDLQIKDDKIVMYGFIHSSEQLLFRLLQSVQGVGPKASLSVLSTLSIDEIILAILSGDKTMLSRADGIGPKVAARIASELLEKVSTLNFNNSIKEIDQKLDNIETKKFGFEEEKDYNGDLSEVFEDTISALINLGYGRSEVFSVVMRIKNEFSNNKNNKLFTVNNIV
;
A
#
# COMPACT_ATOMS: atom_id res chain seq x y z
N ILE A 1 -7.88 16.54 -10.36
CA ILE A 1 -7.17 16.38 -11.66
C ILE A 1 -5.75 15.94 -11.33
N LEU A 2 -5.37 14.70 -11.72
CA LEU A 2 -3.99 14.23 -11.60
C LEU A 2 -3.21 14.79 -12.78
N MET A 3 -2.27 15.71 -12.51
CA MET A 3 -1.42 16.27 -13.58
C MET A 3 -0.17 15.39 -13.82
N ILE A 4 0.37 14.78 -12.76
CA ILE A 4 1.52 13.85 -12.83
C ILE A 4 1.12 12.61 -12.04
N ALA A 5 0.95 11.48 -12.72
CA ALA A 5 0.46 10.24 -12.12
C ALA A 5 1.59 9.30 -11.67
N SER A 6 2.71 9.34 -12.37
CA SER A 6 3.91 8.56 -12.05
C SER A 6 5.16 9.27 -12.54
N LEU A 7 6.30 8.95 -11.94
CA LEU A 7 7.63 9.38 -12.37
C LEU A 7 8.55 8.16 -12.48
N LYS A 8 9.29 8.08 -13.59
CA LYS A 8 10.33 7.07 -13.78
C LYS A 8 11.63 7.79 -14.14
N GLY A 9 12.66 7.57 -13.35
CA GLY A 9 13.93 8.26 -13.52
C GLY A 9 15.01 7.69 -12.63
N VAL A 10 16.01 8.48 -12.35
CA VAL A 10 17.19 8.11 -11.56
C VAL A 10 17.10 8.76 -10.19
N LEU A 11 17.36 7.99 -9.13
CA LEU A 11 17.42 8.49 -7.76
C LEU A 11 18.65 9.40 -7.59
N ALA A 12 18.43 10.70 -7.54
CA ALA A 12 19.49 11.71 -7.48
C ALA A 12 19.85 12.11 -6.04
N SER A 13 18.89 12.08 -5.11
CA SER A 13 19.12 12.45 -3.71
C SER A 13 18.14 11.78 -2.76
N ILE A 14 18.58 11.51 -1.54
CA ILE A 14 17.76 10.98 -0.44
C ILE A 14 17.89 11.94 0.74
N GLY A 15 16.75 12.52 1.17
CA GLY A 15 16.62 13.33 2.37
C GLY A 15 16.05 12.54 3.55
N LYS A 16 15.60 13.23 4.59
CA LYS A 16 14.98 12.61 5.78
C LYS A 16 13.53 12.15 5.53
N SER A 17 12.79 12.87 4.70
CA SER A 17 11.37 12.65 4.40
C SER A 17 11.04 12.93 2.93
N ASP A 18 12.06 13.11 2.11
CA ASP A 18 11.94 13.46 0.71
C ASP A 18 13.06 12.82 -0.11
N ILE A 19 12.85 12.73 -1.40
CA ILE A 19 13.82 12.26 -2.37
C ILE A 19 13.77 13.14 -3.62
N ILE A 20 14.85 13.14 -4.40
CA ILE A 20 14.87 13.75 -5.74
C ILE A 20 15.01 12.63 -6.76
N ILE A 21 14.06 12.58 -7.70
CA ILE A 21 14.15 11.75 -8.90
C ILE A 21 14.45 12.66 -10.09
N GLU A 22 15.52 12.35 -10.82
CA GLU A 22 15.88 13.04 -12.04
C GLU A 22 15.25 12.33 -13.24
N VAL A 23 14.49 13.09 -14.03
CA VAL A 23 13.87 12.63 -15.26
C VAL A 23 14.29 13.60 -16.38
N ASN A 24 15.08 13.13 -17.33
CA ASN A 24 15.56 13.91 -18.47
C ASN A 24 16.21 15.26 -18.08
N GLY A 25 17.03 15.27 -17.04
CA GLY A 25 17.73 16.47 -16.55
C GLY A 25 16.88 17.38 -15.66
N ILE A 26 15.66 16.99 -15.32
CA ILE A 26 14.78 17.74 -14.39
C ILE A 26 14.69 16.95 -13.08
N GLY A 27 15.07 17.57 -11.95
CA GLY A 27 14.93 17.00 -10.62
C GLY A 27 13.55 17.25 -10.02
N TYR A 28 12.82 16.19 -9.72
CA TYR A 28 11.52 16.24 -9.05
C TYR A 28 11.70 15.92 -7.56
N LEU A 29 11.29 16.84 -6.69
CA LEU A 29 11.29 16.63 -5.24
C LEU A 29 9.98 15.95 -4.82
N LEU A 30 10.07 14.79 -4.19
CA LEU A 30 8.92 14.03 -3.69
C LEU A 30 9.00 13.83 -2.19
N SER A 31 7.91 14.12 -1.48
CA SER A 31 7.74 13.69 -0.09
C SER A 31 7.32 12.23 -0.06
N VAL A 32 8.00 11.41 0.73
CA VAL A 32 7.81 9.96 0.74
C VAL A 32 7.75 9.41 2.17
N SER A 33 7.25 8.18 2.33
CA SER A 33 7.23 7.50 3.62
C SER A 33 8.64 7.09 4.06
N SER A 34 8.87 6.98 5.36
CA SER A 34 10.15 6.49 5.90
C SER A 34 10.42 5.04 5.49
N LYS A 35 9.37 4.24 5.30
CA LYS A 35 9.48 2.87 4.76
C LYS A 35 10.05 2.87 3.36
N LEU A 36 9.54 3.77 2.49
CA LEU A 36 10.07 3.91 1.14
C LEU A 36 11.56 4.29 1.19
N ILE A 37 11.93 5.28 1.98
CA ILE A 37 13.34 5.68 2.12
C ILE A 37 14.22 4.50 2.54
N SER A 38 13.74 3.67 3.49
CA SER A 38 14.49 2.50 3.98
C SER A 38 14.61 1.39 2.94
N SER A 39 13.72 1.34 1.95
CA SER A 39 13.74 0.35 0.86
C SER A 39 14.51 0.79 -0.38
N LEU A 40 14.92 2.06 -0.44
CA LEU A 40 15.64 2.58 -1.61
C LEU A 40 17.03 1.94 -1.76
N GLY A 41 17.41 1.76 -3.01
CA GLY A 41 18.76 1.37 -3.40
C GLY A 41 19.75 2.53 -3.32
N ASN A 42 20.89 2.34 -3.98
CA ASN A 42 21.95 3.35 -4.05
C ASN A 42 21.54 4.55 -4.92
N LEU A 43 22.13 5.71 -4.65
CA LEU A 43 22.04 6.87 -5.55
C LEU A 43 22.49 6.46 -6.95
N GLY A 44 21.81 6.96 -7.97
CA GLY A 44 22.03 6.60 -9.37
C GLY A 44 21.20 5.38 -9.84
N SER A 45 20.48 4.68 -8.96
CA SER A 45 19.60 3.58 -9.36
C SER A 45 18.33 4.09 -10.05
N ASN A 46 17.78 3.29 -10.96
CA ASN A 46 16.48 3.57 -11.57
C ASN A 46 15.36 3.39 -10.54
N LEU A 47 14.42 4.31 -10.54
CA LEU A 47 13.28 4.30 -9.63
C LEU A 47 12.01 4.69 -10.38
N SER A 48 10.92 3.95 -10.17
CA SER A 48 9.58 4.27 -10.68
C SER A 48 8.64 4.43 -9.49
N LEU A 49 7.93 5.54 -9.42
CA LEU A 49 6.98 5.84 -8.34
C LEU A 49 5.65 6.33 -8.88
N PHE A 50 4.58 5.91 -8.24
CA PHE A 50 3.28 6.58 -8.35
C PHE A 50 3.34 7.91 -7.61
N THR A 51 2.67 8.93 -8.13
CA THR A 51 2.75 10.27 -7.55
C THR A 51 1.37 10.86 -7.30
N ASP A 52 1.27 11.66 -6.24
CA ASP A 52 0.12 12.51 -5.95
C ASP A 52 0.58 13.95 -5.85
N LEU A 53 0.14 14.78 -6.77
CA LEU A 53 0.45 16.22 -6.79
C LEU A 53 -0.66 16.98 -6.09
N GLN A 54 -0.33 17.72 -5.05
CA GLN A 54 -1.27 18.55 -4.30
C GLN A 54 -0.86 20.01 -4.36
N ILE A 55 -1.84 20.86 -4.64
CA ILE A 55 -1.68 22.32 -4.66
C ILE A 55 -2.49 22.87 -3.50
N LYS A 56 -1.83 23.48 -2.53
CA LYS A 56 -2.47 24.10 -1.38
C LYS A 56 -1.72 25.36 -0.99
N ASP A 57 -2.43 26.46 -0.77
CA ASP A 57 -1.88 27.73 -0.30
C ASP A 57 -0.66 28.15 -1.16
N ASP A 58 -0.78 28.14 -2.48
CA ASP A 58 0.27 28.45 -3.48
C ASP A 58 1.53 27.57 -3.42
N LYS A 59 1.46 26.46 -2.66
CA LYS A 59 2.52 25.44 -2.61
C LYS A 59 2.13 24.22 -3.41
N ILE A 60 3.07 23.78 -4.25
CA ILE A 60 2.97 22.53 -4.98
C ILE A 60 3.79 21.49 -4.22
N VAL A 61 3.15 20.43 -3.76
CA VAL A 61 3.82 19.32 -3.09
C VAL A 61 3.51 18.03 -3.83
N MET A 62 4.55 17.28 -4.15
CA MET A 62 4.44 15.98 -4.79
C MET A 62 4.77 14.88 -3.78
N TYR A 63 3.90 13.90 -3.69
CA TYR A 63 4.07 12.71 -2.85
C TYR A 63 4.40 11.52 -3.74
N GLY A 64 5.29 10.62 -3.26
CA GLY A 64 5.72 9.44 -4.01
C GLY A 64 5.42 8.13 -3.27
N PHE A 65 5.03 7.09 -4.03
CA PHE A 65 4.64 5.77 -3.54
C PHE A 65 5.21 4.70 -4.45
N ILE A 66 5.62 3.55 -3.88
CA ILE A 66 6.09 2.41 -4.68
C ILE A 66 4.89 1.73 -5.35
N HIS A 67 3.81 1.55 -4.61
CA HIS A 67 2.62 0.84 -5.08
C HIS A 67 1.42 1.78 -5.25
N SER A 68 0.58 1.51 -6.24
CA SER A 68 -0.67 2.23 -6.47
C SER A 68 -1.63 2.14 -5.27
N SER A 69 -1.56 1.04 -4.54
CA SER A 69 -2.30 0.80 -3.30
C SER A 69 -1.95 1.79 -2.18
N GLU A 70 -0.67 2.13 -2.03
CA GLU A 70 -0.23 3.16 -1.07
C GLU A 70 -0.79 4.53 -1.45
N GLN A 71 -0.75 4.87 -2.74
CA GLN A 71 -1.32 6.11 -3.26
C GLN A 71 -2.84 6.18 -3.02
N LEU A 72 -3.56 5.07 -3.27
CA LEU A 72 -4.99 4.99 -3.02
C LEU A 72 -5.31 5.18 -1.53
N LEU A 73 -4.58 4.46 -0.67
CA LEU A 73 -4.76 4.55 0.78
C LEU A 73 -4.42 5.95 1.32
N PHE A 74 -3.38 6.57 0.80
CA PHE A 74 -3.03 7.96 1.10
C PHE A 74 -4.19 8.92 0.82
N ARG A 75 -4.86 8.78 -0.32
CA ARG A 75 -6.03 9.59 -0.66
C ARG A 75 -7.25 9.28 0.21
N LEU A 76 -7.49 7.99 0.50
CA LEU A 76 -8.57 7.57 1.37
C LEU A 76 -8.41 8.13 2.78
N LEU A 77 -7.22 8.05 3.35
CA LEU A 77 -6.93 8.63 4.66
C LEU A 77 -7.23 10.14 4.70
N GLN A 78 -6.84 10.87 3.65
CA GLN A 78 -7.11 12.32 3.56
C GLN A 78 -8.60 12.67 3.37
N SER A 79 -9.45 11.73 2.98
CA SER A 79 -10.90 11.96 2.93
C SER A 79 -11.54 12.05 4.32
N VAL A 80 -10.79 11.66 5.38
CA VAL A 80 -11.24 11.72 6.77
C VAL A 80 -10.94 13.10 7.34
N GLN A 81 -11.94 13.73 7.93
CA GLN A 81 -11.77 15.07 8.51
C GLN A 81 -10.73 15.07 9.65
N GLY A 82 -9.73 15.92 9.52
CA GLY A 82 -8.62 16.05 10.47
C GLY A 82 -7.38 15.23 10.08
N VAL A 83 -7.42 14.53 8.95
CA VAL A 83 -6.27 13.80 8.40
C VAL A 83 -5.74 14.55 7.17
N GLY A 84 -4.58 15.16 7.32
CA GLY A 84 -3.89 15.83 6.22
C GLY A 84 -2.82 14.93 5.57
N PRO A 85 -2.14 15.43 4.53
CA PRO A 85 -1.13 14.67 3.81
C PRO A 85 0.01 14.17 4.70
N LYS A 86 0.48 15.01 5.62
CA LYS A 86 1.55 14.65 6.56
C LYS A 86 1.16 13.50 7.49
N ALA A 87 -0.07 13.54 8.03
CA ALA A 87 -0.60 12.49 8.88
C ALA A 87 -0.83 11.19 8.10
N SER A 88 -1.37 11.28 6.87
CA SER A 88 -1.54 10.12 5.98
C SER A 88 -0.21 9.45 5.65
N LEU A 89 0.83 10.24 5.36
CA LEU A 89 2.17 9.72 5.09
C LEU A 89 2.79 9.07 6.35
N SER A 90 2.52 9.62 7.53
CA SER A 90 2.93 9.05 8.82
C SER A 90 2.28 7.69 9.08
N VAL A 91 0.99 7.52 8.76
CA VAL A 91 0.30 6.23 8.86
C VAL A 91 0.97 5.20 7.95
N LEU A 92 1.22 5.54 6.69
CA LEU A 92 1.92 4.65 5.73
C LEU A 92 3.36 4.36 6.14
N SER A 93 4.01 5.26 6.85
CA SER A 93 5.36 5.06 7.40
C SER A 93 5.38 4.08 8.57
N THR A 94 4.31 4.06 9.37
CA THR A 94 4.24 3.29 10.63
C THR A 94 3.63 1.90 10.40
N LEU A 95 2.56 1.81 9.60
CA LEU A 95 1.78 0.60 9.38
C LEU A 95 1.92 0.12 7.92
N SER A 96 1.87 -1.18 7.69
CA SER A 96 1.71 -1.75 6.36
C SER A 96 0.28 -1.54 5.85
N ILE A 97 0.07 -1.71 4.55
CA ILE A 97 -1.27 -1.62 3.95
C ILE A 97 -2.23 -2.60 4.62
N ASP A 98 -1.81 -3.85 4.80
CA ASP A 98 -2.60 -4.90 5.44
C ASP A 98 -2.94 -4.54 6.90
N GLU A 99 -1.98 -4.00 7.66
CA GLU A 99 -2.21 -3.54 9.04
C GLU A 99 -3.21 -2.37 9.11
N ILE A 100 -3.14 -1.43 8.16
CA ILE A 100 -4.08 -0.32 8.09
C ILE A 100 -5.49 -0.81 7.78
N ILE A 101 -5.63 -1.69 6.79
CA ILE A 101 -6.91 -2.31 6.42
C ILE A 101 -7.48 -3.10 7.59
N LEU A 102 -6.66 -3.93 8.23
CA LEU A 102 -7.06 -4.70 9.41
C LEU A 102 -7.52 -3.80 10.55
N ALA A 103 -6.77 -2.75 10.86
CA ALA A 103 -7.13 -1.80 11.91
C ALA A 103 -8.45 -1.08 11.64
N ILE A 104 -8.73 -0.75 10.36
CA ILE A 104 -10.01 -0.15 9.96
C ILE A 104 -11.15 -1.16 10.10
N LEU A 105 -10.98 -2.39 9.60
CA LEU A 105 -12.02 -3.43 9.62
C LEU A 105 -12.34 -3.92 11.04
N SER A 106 -11.32 -4.03 11.90
CA SER A 106 -11.47 -4.42 13.31
C SER A 106 -11.83 -3.27 14.25
N GLY A 107 -11.77 -2.02 13.76
CA GLY A 107 -11.97 -0.83 14.60
C GLY A 107 -10.84 -0.59 15.60
N ASP A 108 -9.63 -1.09 15.34
CA ASP A 108 -8.47 -0.94 16.24
C ASP A 108 -7.88 0.48 16.17
N LYS A 109 -8.42 1.33 17.04
CA LYS A 109 -7.97 2.72 17.20
C LYS A 109 -6.56 2.82 17.76
N THR A 110 -6.14 1.84 18.55
CA THR A 110 -4.83 1.82 19.19
C THR A 110 -3.73 1.63 18.14
N MET A 111 -3.94 0.71 17.21
CA MET A 111 -3.03 0.49 16.10
C MET A 111 -2.89 1.75 15.23
N LEU A 112 -3.99 2.38 14.84
CA LEU A 112 -3.97 3.62 14.05
C LEU A 112 -3.31 4.80 14.78
N SER A 113 -3.48 4.89 16.10
CA SER A 113 -2.88 5.95 16.92
C SER A 113 -1.36 5.82 17.10
N ARG A 114 -0.73 4.76 16.60
CA ARG A 114 0.74 4.61 16.62
C ARG A 114 1.42 5.56 15.64
N ALA A 115 0.68 6.06 14.66
CA ALA A 115 1.20 6.99 13.67
C ALA A 115 1.25 8.42 14.24
N ASP A 116 2.35 9.11 14.02
CA ASP A 116 2.51 10.50 14.45
C ASP A 116 1.45 11.40 13.84
N GLY A 117 0.81 12.24 14.67
CA GLY A 117 -0.26 13.13 14.26
C GLY A 117 -1.65 12.48 14.23
N ILE A 118 -1.79 11.20 14.58
CA ILE A 118 -3.06 10.49 14.72
C ILE A 118 -3.40 10.27 16.18
N GLY A 119 -4.15 11.19 16.77
CA GLY A 119 -4.67 11.01 18.13
C GLY A 119 -5.89 10.07 18.18
N PRO A 120 -6.29 9.63 19.41
CA PRO A 120 -7.39 8.66 19.57
C PRO A 120 -8.70 9.07 18.92
N LYS A 121 -9.02 10.37 18.91
CA LYS A 121 -10.23 10.91 18.26
C LYS A 121 -10.16 10.80 16.74
N VAL A 122 -9.00 11.06 16.15
CA VAL A 122 -8.78 10.93 14.70
C VAL A 122 -8.74 9.46 14.30
N ALA A 123 -8.07 8.61 15.08
CA ALA A 123 -8.05 7.16 14.86
C ALA A 123 -9.45 6.54 14.87
N ALA A 124 -10.30 6.96 15.83
CA ALA A 124 -11.70 6.53 15.88
C ALA A 124 -12.48 6.93 14.63
N ARG A 125 -12.23 8.14 14.13
CA ARG A 125 -12.86 8.65 12.91
C ARG A 125 -12.37 7.91 11.67
N ILE A 126 -11.06 7.66 11.54
CA ILE A 126 -10.50 6.85 10.46
C ILE A 126 -11.19 5.47 10.42
N ALA A 127 -11.24 4.77 11.55
CA ALA A 127 -11.85 3.45 11.64
C ALA A 127 -13.34 3.47 11.24
N SER A 128 -14.11 4.48 11.67
CA SER A 128 -15.55 4.54 11.37
C SER A 128 -15.86 5.02 9.95
N GLU A 129 -15.19 6.09 9.46
CA GLU A 129 -15.50 6.68 8.16
C GLU A 129 -14.95 5.86 6.98
N LEU A 130 -13.87 5.10 7.19
CA LEU A 130 -13.29 4.27 6.13
C LEU A 130 -13.77 2.83 6.13
N LEU A 131 -14.49 2.37 7.16
CA LEU A 131 -14.99 1.00 7.24
C LEU A 131 -15.78 0.58 5.99
N GLU A 132 -16.76 1.37 5.58
CA GLU A 132 -17.58 1.08 4.40
C GLU A 132 -16.74 1.15 3.11
N LYS A 133 -15.91 2.17 2.98
CA LYS A 133 -15.06 2.35 1.79
C LYS A 133 -14.07 1.20 1.62
N VAL A 134 -13.46 0.73 2.70
CA VAL A 134 -12.49 -0.38 2.66
C VAL A 134 -13.19 -1.71 2.44
N SER A 135 -14.38 -1.92 2.99
CA SER A 135 -15.14 -3.17 2.80
C SER A 135 -15.74 -3.32 1.40
N THR A 136 -16.09 -2.21 0.74
CA THR A 136 -16.64 -2.20 -0.63
C THR A 136 -15.55 -2.23 -1.70
N LEU A 137 -14.40 -1.64 -1.42
CA LEU A 137 -13.22 -1.81 -2.26
C LEU A 137 -12.69 -3.22 -1.98
N ASN A 138 -12.85 -4.14 -2.94
CA ASN A 138 -12.00 -5.33 -3.00
C ASN A 138 -10.58 -4.83 -3.23
N PHE A 139 -9.93 -4.34 -2.14
CA PHE A 139 -8.58 -3.76 -2.22
C PHE A 139 -7.63 -4.70 -2.95
N ASN A 140 -7.77 -6.01 -2.73
CA ASN A 140 -6.94 -7.02 -3.39
C ASN A 140 -7.18 -7.12 -4.90
N ASN A 141 -8.43 -7.01 -5.38
CA ASN A 141 -8.72 -7.12 -6.82
C ASN A 141 -8.46 -5.82 -7.58
N SER A 142 -8.79 -4.68 -6.97
CA SER A 142 -8.53 -3.37 -7.59
C SER A 142 -7.03 -3.06 -7.70
N ILE A 143 -6.22 -3.52 -6.73
CA ILE A 143 -4.76 -3.38 -6.73
C ILE A 143 -4.15 -4.27 -7.80
N LYS A 144 -4.52 -5.58 -7.85
CA LYS A 144 -4.01 -6.51 -8.85
C LYS A 144 -4.34 -6.08 -10.29
N GLU A 145 -5.54 -5.55 -10.52
CA GLU A 145 -5.91 -5.05 -11.86
C GLU A 145 -5.14 -3.81 -12.29
N ILE A 146 -4.80 -2.92 -11.35
CA ILE A 146 -4.04 -1.71 -11.66
C ILE A 146 -2.56 -2.03 -11.83
N ASP A 147 -1.98 -2.84 -10.94
CA ASP A 147 -0.58 -3.25 -11.03
C ASP A 147 -0.35 -4.14 -12.26
N GLN A 148 -1.23 -5.13 -12.55
CA GLN A 148 -1.13 -5.96 -13.76
C GLN A 148 -1.34 -5.18 -15.07
N LYS A 149 -2.18 -4.16 -15.09
CA LYS A 149 -2.32 -3.30 -16.28
C LYS A 149 -1.07 -2.47 -16.53
N LEU A 150 -0.37 -2.06 -15.49
CA LEU A 150 0.87 -1.27 -15.61
C LEU A 150 2.07 -2.17 -15.96
N ASP A 151 2.21 -3.34 -15.34
CA ASP A 151 3.23 -4.33 -15.68
C ASP A 151 3.07 -4.83 -17.13
N ASN A 152 1.85 -5.05 -17.61
CA ASN A 152 1.58 -5.43 -19.00
C ASN A 152 1.90 -4.33 -20.02
N ILE A 153 1.96 -3.06 -19.60
CA ILE A 153 2.40 -1.96 -20.46
C ILE A 153 3.94 -1.87 -20.49
N GLU A 154 4.61 -2.22 -19.39
CA GLU A 154 6.08 -2.16 -19.29
C GLU A 154 6.76 -3.39 -19.91
N THR A 155 6.25 -4.60 -19.70
CA THR A 155 6.87 -5.85 -20.22
C THR A 155 6.77 -5.98 -21.75
N LYS A 156 5.79 -5.37 -22.40
CA LYS A 156 5.70 -5.35 -23.87
C LYS A 156 6.70 -4.44 -24.57
N LYS A 157 7.38 -3.53 -23.85
CA LYS A 157 8.32 -2.57 -24.43
C LYS A 157 9.80 -2.90 -24.23
N PHE A 158 10.16 -3.75 -23.28
CA PHE A 158 11.55 -4.13 -23.03
C PHE A 158 11.60 -5.62 -22.72
N GLY A 159 12.11 -6.41 -23.67
CA GLY A 159 12.28 -7.85 -23.53
C GLY A 159 13.36 -8.19 -22.48
N PHE A 160 12.96 -8.28 -21.24
CA PHE A 160 13.65 -8.98 -20.19
C PHE A 160 12.81 -10.16 -19.77
N GLU A 161 13.32 -11.36 -20.02
CA GLU A 161 12.80 -12.60 -19.45
C GLU A 161 13.03 -12.54 -17.95
N GLU A 162 11.99 -12.22 -17.16
CA GLU A 162 12.01 -12.40 -15.71
C GLU A 162 11.66 -13.86 -15.39
N GLU A 163 12.52 -14.46 -14.58
CA GLU A 163 12.25 -15.75 -13.93
C GLU A 163 10.90 -15.65 -13.20
N LYS A 164 10.00 -16.57 -13.48
CA LYS A 164 8.69 -16.69 -12.83
C LYS A 164 8.89 -16.94 -11.34
N ASP A 165 8.75 -15.89 -10.55
CA ASP A 165 8.67 -16.02 -9.09
C ASP A 165 7.29 -16.60 -8.73
N TYR A 166 7.29 -17.72 -8.01
CA TYR A 166 6.13 -18.56 -7.66
C TYR A 166 5.18 -17.92 -6.61
N ASN A 167 5.19 -16.59 -6.44
CA ASN A 167 4.37 -15.88 -5.45
C ASN A 167 2.91 -15.61 -5.86
N GLY A 168 2.53 -15.87 -7.12
CA GLY A 168 1.14 -15.67 -7.59
C GLY A 168 0.11 -16.62 -6.98
N ASP A 169 0.55 -17.83 -6.63
CA ASP A 169 -0.35 -18.93 -6.22
C ASP A 169 -0.84 -18.78 -4.75
N LEU A 170 0.00 -18.26 -3.86
CA LEU A 170 -0.34 -18.13 -2.44
C LEU A 170 -1.41 -17.05 -2.16
N SER A 171 -1.41 -15.96 -2.91
CA SER A 171 -2.39 -14.88 -2.73
C SER A 171 -3.81 -15.34 -3.11
N GLU A 172 -3.94 -16.14 -4.17
CA GLU A 172 -5.20 -16.69 -4.64
C GLU A 172 -5.79 -17.69 -3.63
N VAL A 173 -4.96 -18.55 -3.04
CA VAL A 173 -5.36 -19.49 -1.98
C VAL A 173 -5.89 -18.77 -0.74
N PHE A 174 -5.29 -17.65 -0.34
CA PHE A 174 -5.78 -16.87 0.80
C PHE A 174 -7.12 -16.19 0.51
N GLU A 175 -7.33 -15.69 -0.70
CA GLU A 175 -8.61 -15.07 -1.10
C GLU A 175 -9.74 -16.10 -1.18
N ASP A 176 -9.47 -17.28 -1.72
CA ASP A 176 -10.41 -18.38 -1.77
C ASP A 176 -10.78 -18.84 -0.35
N THR A 177 -9.81 -18.90 0.55
CA THR A 177 -10.04 -19.25 1.96
C THR A 177 -10.95 -18.22 2.65
N ILE A 178 -10.70 -16.91 2.45
CA ILE A 178 -11.54 -15.84 3.00
C ILE A 178 -12.97 -15.97 2.46
N SER A 179 -13.12 -16.18 1.15
CA SER A 179 -14.41 -16.32 0.50
C SER A 179 -15.18 -17.54 1.01
N ALA A 180 -14.50 -18.68 1.17
CA ALA A 180 -15.08 -19.90 1.69
C ALA A 180 -15.59 -19.75 3.14
N LEU A 181 -14.79 -19.14 4.01
CA LEU A 181 -15.17 -18.92 5.41
C LEU A 181 -16.32 -17.92 5.57
N ILE A 182 -16.37 -16.86 4.75
CA ILE A 182 -17.50 -15.93 4.72
C ILE A 182 -18.79 -16.65 4.27
N ASN A 183 -18.70 -17.52 3.27
CA ASN A 183 -19.84 -18.30 2.78
C ASN A 183 -20.32 -19.33 3.82
N LEU A 184 -19.46 -19.78 4.72
CA LEU A 184 -19.79 -20.64 5.86
C LEU A 184 -20.42 -19.86 7.02
N GLY A 185 -20.58 -18.52 6.91
CA GLY A 185 -21.27 -17.68 7.88
C GLY A 185 -20.39 -17.02 8.93
N TYR A 186 -19.06 -17.12 8.82
CA TYR A 186 -18.16 -16.42 9.74
C TYR A 186 -18.10 -14.91 9.45
N GLY A 187 -17.93 -14.10 10.49
CA GLY A 187 -17.81 -12.66 10.38
C GLY A 187 -16.59 -12.24 9.55
N ARG A 188 -16.77 -11.34 8.56
CA ARG A 188 -15.70 -10.92 7.63
C ARG A 188 -14.44 -10.39 8.34
N SER A 189 -14.62 -9.61 9.42
CA SER A 189 -13.52 -9.08 10.24
C SER A 189 -12.74 -10.17 10.98
N GLU A 190 -13.45 -11.19 11.45
CA GLU A 190 -12.90 -12.32 12.18
C GLU A 190 -12.07 -13.22 11.25
N VAL A 191 -12.65 -13.56 10.08
CA VAL A 191 -11.98 -14.32 9.03
C VAL A 191 -10.71 -13.62 8.56
N PHE A 192 -10.81 -12.33 8.27
CA PHE A 192 -9.66 -11.56 7.76
C PHE A 192 -8.52 -11.51 8.78
N SER A 193 -8.82 -11.32 10.06
CA SER A 193 -7.82 -11.27 11.13
C SER A 193 -7.05 -12.59 11.28
N VAL A 194 -7.74 -13.73 11.17
CA VAL A 194 -7.14 -15.06 11.28
C VAL A 194 -6.28 -15.37 10.04
N VAL A 195 -6.81 -15.13 8.86
CA VAL A 195 -6.11 -15.42 7.59
C VAL A 195 -4.86 -14.58 7.44
N MET A 196 -4.90 -13.29 7.83
CA MET A 196 -3.72 -12.42 7.80
C MET A 196 -2.66 -12.80 8.83
N ARG A 197 -3.05 -13.28 10.00
CA ARG A 197 -2.10 -13.81 10.97
C ARG A 197 -1.36 -15.02 10.42
N ILE A 198 -2.10 -15.95 9.81
CA ILE A 198 -1.54 -17.14 9.17
C ILE A 198 -0.60 -16.75 8.03
N LYS A 199 -1.00 -15.81 7.14
CA LYS A 199 -0.16 -15.30 6.06
C LYS A 199 1.17 -14.75 6.55
N ASN A 200 1.16 -13.99 7.65
CA ASN A 200 2.38 -13.43 8.24
C ASN A 200 3.27 -14.49 8.90
N GLU A 201 2.70 -15.49 9.56
CA GLU A 201 3.45 -16.61 10.14
C GLU A 201 4.14 -17.43 9.04
N PHE A 202 3.49 -17.63 7.89
CA PHE A 202 4.06 -18.38 6.77
C PHE A 202 5.09 -17.59 5.98
N SER A 203 4.94 -16.29 5.83
CA SER A 203 5.95 -15.43 5.19
C SER A 203 7.28 -15.42 5.96
N ASN A 204 7.22 -15.66 7.27
CA ASN A 204 8.41 -15.76 8.13
C ASN A 204 9.06 -17.15 8.16
N ASN A 205 8.37 -18.18 7.66
CA ASN A 205 8.86 -19.57 7.70
C ASN A 205 9.21 -20.04 6.28
N LYS A 206 10.48 -19.93 5.88
CA LYS A 206 11.03 -20.25 4.53
C LYS A 206 10.95 -21.73 4.11
N ASN A 207 10.14 -22.58 4.73
CA ASN A 207 9.96 -23.98 4.33
C ASN A 207 8.65 -24.14 3.52
N ASN A 208 8.76 -24.05 2.21
CA ASN A 208 7.71 -24.29 1.22
C ASN A 208 7.15 -25.72 1.33
N LYS A 209 5.99 -25.88 1.96
CA LYS A 209 5.09 -26.99 1.66
C LYS A 209 3.87 -26.45 0.94
N LEU A 210 3.46 -27.13 -0.13
CA LEU A 210 2.27 -26.85 -0.95
C LEU A 210 1.05 -26.60 -0.05
N PHE A 211 0.46 -25.40 -0.22
CA PHE A 211 -0.76 -24.99 0.47
C PHE A 211 -1.98 -25.26 -0.39
N THR A 212 -2.97 -25.88 0.19
CA THR A 212 -4.32 -25.99 -0.37
C THR A 212 -5.33 -25.51 0.66
N VAL A 213 -6.51 -25.06 0.22
CA VAL A 213 -7.61 -24.60 1.08
C VAL A 213 -7.92 -25.58 2.21
N ASN A 214 -7.75 -26.88 1.97
CA ASN A 214 -8.00 -27.94 2.96
C ASN A 214 -7.02 -27.96 4.15
N ASN A 215 -5.92 -27.22 4.09
CA ASN A 215 -4.93 -27.16 5.17
C ASN A 215 -5.12 -25.94 6.11
N ILE A 216 -6.10 -25.08 5.82
CA ILE A 216 -6.33 -23.80 6.52
C ILE A 216 -7.69 -23.79 7.23
N VAL A 217 -8.65 -24.64 6.85
CA VAL A 217 -10.00 -24.77 7.43
C VAL A 217 -10.03 -25.76 8.58
#